data_9025af75701e9683380bf2342b27ab5d
#
_entry.id   9025af75701e9683380bf2342b27ab5d
#
_cell.length_a   1.000
_cell.length_b   1.000
_cell.length_c   1.000
_cell.angle_alpha   90.00
_cell.angle_beta   90.00
_cell.angle_gamma   90.00
#
_symmetry.space_group_name_H-M   'P 1'
#
loop_
_entity.id
_entity.type
_entity.pdbx_description
1 polymer ?
#
loop_
_entity_poly.entity_id
_entity_poly.type
_entity_poly.pdbx_seq_one_letter_code
_entity_poly.pdbx_strand_id
1 'polypeptide(L)'
;MKLHKPLAVTMVAVVLGLPLLAQAEGDWKRGRVYYRMVCTACHVEKTGASIAPSTKTKAEWAAYMTADKHAKGKDSLKYYVSKKYRDSIKATNKAAEKYADVPEAELLEDVKAFVNHGAKDSDNPAGCS
;
A
#
# COMPACT_ATOMS: atom_id res chain seq x y z
N MET A 1 67.32 14.68 -28.08
CA MET A 1 66.04 15.28 -27.64
C MET A 1 64.93 14.26 -27.93
N LYS A 2 64.42 13.57 -26.92
CA LYS A 2 63.32 12.63 -27.06
C LYS A 2 62.07 13.29 -26.46
N LEU A 3 61.10 13.68 -27.33
CA LEU A 3 59.81 14.19 -26.91
C LEU A 3 58.96 13.02 -26.40
N HIS A 4 58.65 13.00 -25.13
CA HIS A 4 57.66 12.10 -24.58
C HIS A 4 56.27 12.78 -24.73
N LYS A 5 55.40 12.19 -25.57
CA LYS A 5 54.00 12.55 -25.67
C LYS A 5 53.27 11.96 -24.46
N PRO A 6 52.49 12.75 -23.70
CA PRO A 6 51.62 12.21 -22.67
C PRO A 6 50.38 11.55 -23.33
N LEU A 7 50.16 10.31 -22.98
CA LEU A 7 48.91 9.59 -23.34
C LEU A 7 47.78 10.12 -22.44
N ALA A 8 46.84 10.84 -23.04
CA ALA A 8 45.62 11.23 -22.34
C ALA A 8 44.70 10.01 -22.22
N VAL A 9 44.60 9.48 -21.01
CA VAL A 9 43.61 8.42 -20.68
C VAL A 9 42.28 9.12 -20.43
N THR A 10 41.37 9.02 -21.41
CA THR A 10 39.99 9.49 -21.26
C THR A 10 39.21 8.47 -20.46
N MET A 11 38.95 8.75 -19.18
CA MET A 11 38.02 7.98 -18.37
C MET A 11 36.60 8.26 -18.86
N VAL A 12 35.99 7.29 -19.52
CA VAL A 12 34.56 7.29 -19.83
C VAL A 12 33.83 6.80 -18.57
N ALA A 13 33.22 7.72 -17.83
CA ALA A 13 32.34 7.38 -16.74
C ALA A 13 31.02 6.82 -17.31
N VAL A 14 30.85 5.51 -17.26
CA VAL A 14 29.60 4.85 -17.58
C VAL A 14 28.65 5.05 -16.38
N VAL A 15 27.76 6.03 -16.50
CA VAL A 15 26.65 6.20 -15.55
C VAL A 15 25.65 5.08 -15.83
N LEU A 16 25.73 3.99 -15.08
CA LEU A 16 24.70 2.96 -15.03
C LEU A 16 23.46 3.58 -14.39
N GLY A 17 22.56 4.07 -15.22
CA GLY A 17 21.22 4.48 -14.81
C GLY A 17 20.48 3.26 -14.31
N LEU A 18 20.39 3.10 -12.97
CA LEU A 18 19.47 2.15 -12.37
C LEU A 18 18.04 2.56 -12.76
N PRO A 19 17.23 1.64 -13.34
CA PRO A 19 15.83 1.96 -13.54
C PRO A 19 15.21 2.19 -12.17
N LEU A 20 14.77 3.41 -11.90
CA LEU A 20 13.81 3.67 -10.84
C LEU A 20 12.59 2.84 -11.21
N LEU A 21 12.39 1.72 -10.50
CA LEU A 21 11.13 1.01 -10.51
C LEU A 21 10.09 1.96 -9.95
N ALA A 22 9.42 2.70 -10.84
CA ALA A 22 8.21 3.43 -10.49
C ALA A 22 7.24 2.36 -9.97
N GLN A 23 7.04 2.31 -8.67
CA GLN A 23 5.98 1.51 -8.10
C GLN A 23 4.68 2.07 -8.66
N ALA A 24 3.93 1.24 -9.37
CA ALA A 24 2.63 1.62 -9.89
C ALA A 24 1.80 2.10 -8.70
N GLU A 25 1.26 3.32 -8.81
CA GLU A 25 0.36 3.87 -7.80
C GLU A 25 -0.84 2.92 -7.65
N GLY A 26 -1.20 2.58 -6.41
CA GLY A 26 -2.28 1.63 -6.15
C GLY A 26 -3.64 2.14 -6.66
N ASP A 27 -4.52 1.23 -7.02
CA ASP A 27 -5.91 1.55 -7.39
C ASP A 27 -6.73 1.85 -6.14
N TRP A 28 -6.92 3.14 -5.84
CA TRP A 28 -7.68 3.56 -4.68
C TRP A 28 -9.16 3.12 -4.71
N LYS A 29 -9.75 2.90 -5.89
CA LYS A 29 -11.13 2.41 -6.02
C LYS A 29 -11.23 0.95 -5.61
N ARG A 30 -10.29 0.12 -6.03
CA ARG A 30 -10.17 -1.27 -5.58
C ARG A 30 -9.85 -1.32 -4.08
N GLY A 31 -8.92 -0.50 -3.63
CA GLY A 31 -8.60 -0.32 -2.22
C GLY A 31 -9.81 0.07 -1.36
N ARG A 32 -10.65 0.99 -1.85
CA ARG A 32 -11.91 1.37 -1.19
C ARG A 32 -12.84 0.17 -0.99
N VAL A 33 -13.06 -0.61 -2.04
CA VAL A 33 -13.95 -1.78 -1.95
C VAL A 33 -13.41 -2.78 -0.92
N TYR A 34 -12.13 -3.10 -0.99
CA TYR A 34 -11.51 -4.01 -0.04
C TYR A 34 -11.56 -3.48 1.40
N TYR A 35 -11.17 -2.24 1.61
CA TYR A 35 -11.19 -1.60 2.93
C TYR A 35 -12.59 -1.62 3.56
N ARG A 36 -13.62 -1.27 2.81
CA ARG A 36 -15.00 -1.24 3.32
C ARG A 36 -15.56 -2.62 3.59
N MET A 37 -15.32 -3.57 2.71
CA MET A 37 -15.93 -4.90 2.78
C MET A 37 -15.17 -5.87 3.68
N VAL A 38 -13.88 -5.65 3.90
CA VAL A 38 -13.03 -6.53 4.70
C VAL A 38 -12.61 -5.84 6.00
N CYS A 39 -11.88 -4.72 5.91
CA CYS A 39 -11.37 -4.05 7.11
C CYS A 39 -12.50 -3.46 7.96
N THR A 40 -13.36 -2.65 7.37
CA THR A 40 -14.45 -1.98 8.08
C THR A 40 -15.47 -2.99 8.62
N ALA A 41 -15.80 -4.03 7.87
CA ALA A 41 -16.75 -5.05 8.34
C ALA A 41 -16.27 -5.73 9.63
N CYS A 42 -14.99 -6.12 9.68
CA CYS A 42 -14.40 -6.69 10.89
C CYS A 42 -14.35 -5.67 12.05
N HIS A 43 -13.97 -4.42 11.76
CA HIS A 43 -13.95 -3.36 12.76
C HIS A 43 -15.32 -3.11 13.38
N VAL A 44 -16.37 -3.01 12.54
CA VAL A 44 -17.74 -2.83 13.05
C VAL A 44 -18.16 -4.03 13.91
N GLU A 45 -17.88 -5.25 13.48
CA GLU A 45 -18.21 -6.46 14.24
C GLU A 45 -17.48 -6.52 15.59
N LYS A 46 -16.18 -6.21 15.62
CA LYS A 46 -15.34 -6.38 16.82
C LYS A 46 -15.35 -5.19 17.77
N THR A 47 -15.55 -3.97 17.26
CA THR A 47 -15.42 -2.73 18.06
C THR A 47 -16.69 -1.87 18.05
N GLY A 48 -17.68 -2.22 17.25
CA GLY A 48 -18.91 -1.42 17.06
C GLY A 48 -18.71 -0.15 16.24
N ALA A 49 -17.50 0.11 15.74
CA ALA A 49 -17.18 1.32 15.00
C ALA A 49 -16.30 1.03 13.78
N SER A 50 -16.54 1.77 12.71
CA SER A 50 -15.70 1.80 11.53
C SER A 50 -14.56 2.82 11.71
N ILE A 51 -13.46 2.64 10.96
CA ILE A 51 -12.34 3.58 10.94
C ILE A 51 -12.34 4.29 9.59
N ALA A 52 -12.75 5.56 9.59
CA ALA A 52 -12.72 6.38 8.39
C ALA A 52 -11.29 6.74 7.98
N PRO A 53 -10.97 6.81 6.67
CA PRO A 53 -9.67 7.31 6.22
C PRO A 53 -9.34 8.72 6.75
N SER A 54 -10.36 9.57 6.92
CA SER A 54 -10.20 10.93 7.48
C SER A 54 -9.86 11.00 8.96
N THR A 55 -9.75 9.88 9.66
CA THR A 55 -9.31 9.85 11.07
C THR A 55 -7.81 10.12 11.23
N LYS A 56 -7.05 9.97 10.16
CA LYS A 56 -5.59 10.16 10.13
C LYS A 56 -5.18 11.02 8.95
N THR A 57 -4.07 11.74 9.11
CA THR A 57 -3.38 12.41 8.00
C THR A 57 -2.67 11.38 7.11
N LYS A 58 -2.23 11.81 5.91
CA LYS A 58 -1.43 10.97 5.02
C LYS A 58 -0.15 10.45 5.70
N ALA A 59 0.53 11.33 6.45
CA ALA A 59 1.75 10.96 7.18
C ALA A 59 1.47 9.92 8.29
N GLU A 60 0.38 10.08 9.03
CA GLU A 60 -0.04 9.12 10.06
C GLU A 60 -0.43 7.77 9.47
N TRP A 61 -1.12 7.75 8.31
CA TRP A 61 -1.41 6.52 7.59
C TRP A 61 -0.15 5.84 7.08
N ALA A 62 0.80 6.59 6.52
CA ALA A 62 2.08 6.06 6.06
C ALA A 62 2.86 5.40 7.21
N ALA A 63 2.94 6.06 8.36
CA ALA A 63 3.59 5.51 9.55
C ALA A 63 2.89 4.23 10.06
N TYR A 64 1.56 4.23 10.11
CA TYR A 64 0.76 3.08 10.52
C TYR A 64 0.94 1.88 9.60
N MET A 65 0.91 2.10 8.28
CA MET A 65 1.10 1.04 7.28
C MET A 65 2.53 0.50 7.28
N THR A 66 3.54 1.36 7.47
CA THR A 66 4.95 0.97 7.54
C THR A 66 5.26 0.15 8.79
N ALA A 67 4.66 0.49 9.92
CA ALA A 67 4.81 -0.28 11.16
C ALA A 67 4.29 -1.71 11.03
N ASP A 68 3.36 -1.97 10.10
CA ASP A 68 2.77 -3.27 9.81
C ASP A 68 2.26 -4.01 11.07
N LYS A 69 1.79 -3.23 12.05
CA LYS A 69 1.20 -3.73 13.29
C LYS A 69 -0.24 -3.30 13.37
N HIS A 70 -1.14 -4.24 13.37
CA HIS A 70 -2.53 -3.95 13.64
C HIS A 70 -2.71 -3.68 15.14
N ALA A 71 -3.15 -2.49 15.53
CA ALA A 71 -3.04 -1.96 16.90
C ALA A 71 -3.63 -2.87 18.00
N LYS A 72 -4.69 -3.62 17.69
CA LYS A 72 -5.33 -4.58 18.62
C LYS A 72 -5.52 -5.96 17.99
N GLY A 73 -5.00 -6.16 16.78
CA GLY A 73 -5.03 -7.44 16.08
C GLY A 73 -3.84 -8.31 16.47
N LYS A 74 -4.00 -9.62 16.30
CA LYS A 74 -2.93 -10.60 16.53
C LYS A 74 -1.92 -10.63 15.38
N ASP A 75 -2.34 -10.20 14.19
CA ASP A 75 -1.60 -10.32 12.95
C ASP A 75 -1.19 -8.96 12.39
N SER A 76 -0.27 -8.96 11.45
CA SER A 76 0.17 -7.76 10.74
C SER A 76 -0.91 -7.25 9.76
N LEU A 77 -0.78 -6.00 9.30
CA LEU A 77 -1.64 -5.47 8.24
C LEU A 77 -1.51 -6.26 6.94
N LYS A 78 -0.29 -6.70 6.62
CA LYS A 78 -0.01 -7.56 5.45
C LYS A 78 -0.77 -8.88 5.51
N TYR A 79 -0.94 -9.44 6.68
CA TYR A 79 -1.74 -10.65 6.84
C TYR A 79 -3.18 -10.44 6.35
N TYR A 80 -3.82 -9.32 6.69
CA TYR A 80 -5.21 -9.05 6.32
C TYR A 80 -5.44 -8.77 4.84
N VAL A 81 -4.39 -8.51 4.05
CA VAL A 81 -4.45 -8.47 2.59
C VAL A 81 -3.91 -9.73 1.93
N SER A 82 -3.39 -10.68 2.72
CA SER A 82 -2.78 -11.89 2.19
C SER A 82 -3.78 -12.81 1.49
N LYS A 83 -3.29 -13.59 0.53
CA LYS A 83 -4.10 -14.61 -0.12
C LYS A 83 -4.65 -15.61 0.89
N LYS A 84 -3.85 -16.01 1.87
CA LYS A 84 -4.25 -16.92 2.94
C LYS A 84 -5.47 -16.40 3.70
N TYR A 85 -5.46 -15.12 4.10
CA TYR A 85 -6.59 -14.52 4.80
C TYR A 85 -7.82 -14.43 3.91
N ARG A 86 -7.67 -13.93 2.67
CA ARG A 86 -8.77 -13.84 1.71
C ARG A 86 -9.42 -15.19 1.43
N ASP A 87 -8.62 -16.25 1.26
CA ASP A 87 -9.11 -17.61 1.06
C ASP A 87 -9.91 -18.11 2.28
N SER A 88 -9.54 -17.67 3.48
CA SER A 88 -10.25 -18.09 4.71
C SER A 88 -11.63 -17.45 4.88
N ILE A 89 -11.88 -16.30 4.24
CA ILE A 89 -13.14 -15.55 4.38
C ILE A 89 -13.96 -15.46 3.08
N LYS A 90 -13.43 -15.88 1.93
CA LYS A 90 -14.08 -15.69 0.62
C LYS A 90 -15.44 -16.34 0.48
N ALA A 91 -15.73 -17.39 1.24
CA ALA A 91 -17.03 -18.05 1.22
C ALA A 91 -18.17 -17.12 1.69
N THR A 92 -17.86 -16.16 2.56
CA THR A 92 -18.83 -15.23 3.16
C THR A 92 -18.55 -13.76 2.83
N ASN A 93 -17.41 -13.46 2.21
CA ASN A 93 -17.01 -12.09 1.88
C ASN A 93 -16.76 -11.92 0.38
N LYS A 94 -17.66 -11.19 -0.28
CA LYS A 94 -17.66 -10.98 -1.74
C LYS A 94 -16.43 -10.22 -2.24
N ALA A 95 -15.84 -9.33 -1.45
CA ALA A 95 -14.61 -8.63 -1.86
C ALA A 95 -13.40 -9.58 -1.79
N ALA A 96 -13.32 -10.43 -0.77
CA ALA A 96 -12.28 -11.43 -0.69
C ALA A 96 -12.37 -12.44 -1.84
N GLU A 97 -13.58 -12.84 -2.22
CA GLU A 97 -13.82 -13.68 -3.39
C GLU A 97 -13.40 -12.99 -4.69
N LYS A 98 -13.89 -11.76 -4.91
CA LYS A 98 -13.61 -10.97 -6.13
C LYS A 98 -12.12 -10.72 -6.35
N TYR A 99 -11.39 -10.49 -5.28
CA TYR A 99 -9.96 -10.14 -5.33
C TYR A 99 -9.04 -11.29 -4.92
N ALA A 100 -9.53 -12.54 -4.95
CA ALA A 100 -8.78 -13.71 -4.51
C ALA A 100 -7.43 -13.86 -5.22
N ASP A 101 -7.36 -13.52 -6.50
CA ASP A 101 -6.18 -13.68 -7.35
C ASP A 101 -5.33 -12.39 -7.48
N VAL A 102 -5.72 -11.28 -6.83
CA VAL A 102 -4.90 -10.06 -6.83
C VAL A 102 -3.64 -10.30 -6.00
N PRO A 103 -2.44 -9.97 -6.50
CA PRO A 103 -1.21 -10.09 -5.72
C PRO A 103 -1.29 -9.32 -4.40
N GLU A 104 -0.78 -9.91 -3.32
CA GLU A 104 -0.86 -9.33 -1.97
C GLU A 104 -0.22 -7.94 -1.89
N ALA A 105 0.96 -7.77 -2.51
CA ALA A 105 1.64 -6.49 -2.55
C ALA A 105 0.83 -5.42 -3.29
N GLU A 106 0.19 -5.79 -4.39
CA GLU A 106 -0.66 -4.88 -5.17
C GLU A 106 -1.89 -4.47 -4.38
N LEU A 107 -2.57 -5.40 -3.74
CA LEU A 107 -3.74 -5.11 -2.92
C LEU A 107 -3.41 -4.23 -1.71
N LEU A 108 -2.22 -4.39 -1.12
CA LEU A 108 -1.73 -3.54 -0.04
C LEU A 108 -1.52 -2.10 -0.54
N GLU A 109 -0.93 -1.92 -1.73
CA GLU A 109 -0.76 -0.59 -2.33
C GLU A 109 -2.11 0.06 -2.67
N ASP A 110 -3.10 -0.72 -3.09
CA ASP A 110 -4.47 -0.22 -3.31
C ASP A 110 -5.10 0.31 -2.02
N VAL A 111 -4.96 -0.43 -0.92
CA VAL A 111 -5.46 0.02 0.39
C VAL A 111 -4.73 1.27 0.86
N LYS A 112 -3.42 1.36 0.68
CA LYS A 112 -2.63 2.58 0.96
C LYS A 112 -3.12 3.75 0.11
N ALA A 113 -3.34 3.54 -1.18
CA ALA A 113 -3.85 4.57 -2.08
C ALA A 113 -5.23 5.07 -1.63
N PHE A 114 -6.11 4.18 -1.18
CA PHE A 114 -7.42 4.56 -0.68
C PHE A 114 -7.35 5.40 0.61
N VAL A 115 -6.59 4.97 1.62
CA VAL A 115 -6.49 5.74 2.87
C VAL A 115 -5.81 7.08 2.66
N ASN A 116 -4.86 7.19 1.74
CA ASN A 116 -4.25 8.46 1.34
C ASN A 116 -5.23 9.37 0.60
N HIS A 117 -6.03 8.80 -0.33
CA HIS A 117 -7.04 9.55 -1.07
C HIS A 117 -8.09 10.17 -0.15
N GLY A 118 -8.50 9.45 0.89
CA GLY A 118 -9.50 9.89 1.86
C GLY A 118 -8.94 10.44 3.17
N ALA A 119 -7.63 10.66 3.29
CA ALA A 119 -6.99 11.14 4.51
C ALA A 119 -7.51 12.52 4.95
N LYS A 120 -7.37 12.83 6.24
CA LYS A 120 -7.83 14.07 6.86
C LYS A 120 -7.32 15.33 6.14
N ASP A 121 -6.07 15.28 5.65
CA ASP A 121 -5.36 16.35 4.95
C ASP A 121 -5.35 16.17 3.43
N SER A 122 -6.21 15.33 2.88
CA SER A 122 -6.43 15.20 1.44
C SER A 122 -7.44 16.23 0.92
N ASP A 123 -7.52 16.36 -0.41
CA ASP A 123 -8.53 17.19 -1.06
C ASP A 123 -9.96 16.63 -0.92
N ASN A 124 -10.08 15.34 -0.58
CA ASN A 124 -11.35 14.62 -0.45
C ASN A 124 -11.38 13.76 0.82
N PRO A 125 -11.39 14.36 2.03
CA PRO A 125 -11.46 13.59 3.27
C PRO A 125 -12.67 12.65 3.25
N ALA A 126 -12.45 11.35 3.41
CA ALA A 126 -13.50 10.35 3.30
C ALA A 126 -13.97 9.86 4.67
N GLY A 127 -15.30 9.91 4.85
CA GLY A 127 -15.98 9.20 5.93
C GLY A 127 -16.09 7.70 5.66
N CYS A 128 -16.79 7.00 6.56
CA CYS A 128 -17.08 5.56 6.45
C CYS A 128 -18.41 5.25 5.75
N SER A 129 -19.05 6.25 5.16
CA SER A 129 -20.30 6.10 4.43
C SER A 129 -20.14 5.46 3.06
#